data_9c4208d6c036f9e5ca959f5314d1ae14
#
_entry.id   9c4208d6c036f9e5ca959f5314d1ae14
#
_cell.length_a   1.000
_cell.length_b   1.000
_cell.length_c   1.000
_cell.angle_alpha   90.00
_cell.angle_beta   90.00
_cell.angle_gamma   90.00
#
_symmetry.space_group_name_H-M   'P 1'
#
loop_
_entity.id
_entity.type
_entity.pdbx_description
1 polymer ?
#
loop_
_entity_poly.entity_id
_entity_poly.type
_entity_poly.pdbx_seq_one_letter_code
_entity_poly.pdbx_strand_id
1 'polypeptide(L)'
;MKGLSIRVQESPIWFALAEHLDFIATPISFNELYTALQQGTVDGQENPIASISSSAFDEVQKYMCLDGHTYAPESMIMNLDFYNRLTDEERAWIDEASVYARDTQRQMVTDMEEEMLKSIEDKGVDVCREPDLESFRKATETLYQDSAVTALVSPELTEGVKAAVAQYEAEHGEKGEKGHD
;
A
#
# COMPACT_ATOMS: atom_id res chain seq x y z
N MET A 1 -7.62 9.31 -13.76
CA MET A 1 -8.75 8.93 -12.84
C MET A 1 -9.78 10.07 -12.70
N LYS A 2 -9.86 10.92 -13.70
CA LYS A 2 -10.60 12.19 -13.67
C LYS A 2 -12.07 12.04 -13.24
N GLY A 3 -12.46 12.80 -12.22
CA GLY A 3 -13.84 12.89 -11.74
C GLY A 3 -14.27 11.77 -10.78
N LEU A 4 -13.44 10.75 -10.54
CA LEU A 4 -13.72 9.72 -9.55
C LEU A 4 -13.51 10.25 -8.14
N SER A 5 -14.43 9.99 -7.23
CA SER A 5 -14.27 10.20 -5.80
C SER A 5 -13.67 8.95 -5.18
N ILE A 6 -12.40 9.04 -4.79
CA ILE A 6 -11.66 7.92 -4.20
C ILE A 6 -11.45 8.20 -2.72
N ARG A 7 -11.82 7.22 -1.88
CA ARG A 7 -11.51 7.31 -0.45
C ARG A 7 -10.01 7.23 -0.23
N VAL A 8 -9.50 8.12 0.58
CA VAL A 8 -8.11 8.12 1.01
C VAL A 8 -8.02 8.27 2.53
N GLN A 9 -6.84 8.02 3.08
CA GLN A 9 -6.51 8.40 4.45
C GLN A 9 -6.32 9.93 4.52
N GLU A 10 -6.63 10.53 5.67
CA GLU A 10 -6.42 11.96 5.91
C GLU A 10 -4.92 12.26 6.05
N SER A 11 -4.27 12.51 4.91
CA SER A 11 -2.84 12.79 4.85
C SER A 11 -2.52 13.70 3.66
N PRO A 12 -1.64 14.70 3.84
CA PRO A 12 -1.21 15.58 2.75
C PRO A 12 -0.61 14.83 1.55
N ILE A 13 0.04 13.70 1.78
CA ILE A 13 0.62 12.88 0.70
C ILE A 13 -0.48 12.29 -0.18
N TRP A 14 -1.57 11.78 0.41
CA TRP A 14 -2.70 11.24 -0.33
C TRP A 14 -3.45 12.33 -1.12
N PHE A 15 -3.55 13.54 -0.56
CA PHE A 15 -4.14 14.67 -1.28
C PHE A 15 -3.28 15.10 -2.46
N ALA A 16 -1.95 15.17 -2.29
CA ALA A 16 -1.03 15.44 -3.38
C ALA A 16 -1.09 14.37 -4.46
N LEU A 17 -1.12 13.08 -4.10
CA LEU A 17 -1.29 11.99 -5.05
C LEU A 17 -2.59 12.13 -5.86
N ALA A 18 -3.69 12.49 -5.19
CA ALA A 18 -4.98 12.71 -5.84
C ALA A 18 -4.93 13.82 -6.89
N GLU A 19 -4.25 14.92 -6.59
CA GLU A 19 -4.06 16.03 -7.53
C GLU A 19 -3.27 15.58 -8.77
N HIS A 20 -2.19 14.80 -8.56
CA HIS A 20 -1.36 14.29 -9.66
C HIS A 20 -2.10 13.26 -10.54
N LEU A 21 -2.98 12.44 -9.96
CA LEU A 21 -3.77 11.44 -10.68
C LEU A 21 -5.15 11.94 -11.14
N ASP A 22 -5.47 13.21 -10.89
CA ASP A 22 -6.73 13.89 -11.30
C ASP A 22 -7.98 13.16 -10.78
N PHE A 23 -7.99 12.78 -9.47
CA PHE A 23 -9.18 12.27 -8.80
C PHE A 23 -9.55 13.11 -7.57
N ILE A 24 -10.77 12.95 -7.07
CA ILE A 24 -11.27 13.65 -5.88
C ILE A 24 -10.93 12.82 -4.65
N ALA A 25 -10.00 13.31 -3.84
CA ALA A 25 -9.67 12.68 -2.56
C ALA A 25 -10.78 12.92 -1.53
N THR A 26 -11.35 11.84 -1.01
CA THR A 26 -12.41 11.91 0.02
C THR A 26 -11.94 11.20 1.29
N PRO A 27 -11.50 11.94 2.31
CA PRO A 27 -11.03 11.32 3.56
C PRO A 27 -12.21 10.74 4.35
N ILE A 28 -12.17 9.42 4.59
CA ILE A 28 -13.16 8.69 5.37
C ILE A 28 -12.43 7.70 6.28
N SER A 29 -12.89 7.56 7.53
CA SER A 29 -12.39 6.56 8.47
C SER A 29 -12.48 5.15 7.87
N PHE A 30 -11.46 4.30 8.12
CA PHE A 30 -11.43 2.94 7.61
C PHE A 30 -12.67 2.12 8.05
N ASN A 31 -13.14 2.33 9.28
CA ASN A 31 -14.30 1.63 9.81
C ASN A 31 -15.62 2.01 9.12
N GLU A 32 -15.67 3.14 8.44
CA GLU A 32 -16.86 3.64 7.71
C GLU A 32 -16.81 3.31 6.23
N LEU A 33 -15.65 2.82 5.74
CA LEU A 33 -15.36 2.69 4.31
C LEU A 33 -16.30 1.70 3.61
N TYR A 34 -16.57 0.53 4.19
CA TYR A 34 -17.49 -0.45 3.60
C TYR A 34 -18.87 0.18 3.34
N THR A 35 -19.41 0.89 4.33
CA THR A 35 -20.71 1.55 4.21
C THR A 35 -20.67 2.68 3.18
N ALA A 36 -19.61 3.45 3.13
CA ALA A 36 -19.44 4.53 2.14
C ALA A 36 -19.40 3.99 0.71
N LEU A 37 -18.68 2.89 0.46
CA LEU A 37 -18.65 2.19 -0.83
C LEU A 37 -20.01 1.61 -1.19
N GLN A 38 -20.66 0.93 -0.24
CA GLN A 38 -21.98 0.32 -0.45
C GLN A 38 -23.05 1.36 -0.81
N GLN A 39 -23.00 2.53 -0.21
CA GLN A 39 -23.94 3.63 -0.45
C GLN A 39 -23.56 4.50 -1.67
N GLY A 40 -22.40 4.28 -2.27
CA GLY A 40 -21.92 5.12 -3.38
C GLY A 40 -21.52 6.54 -2.95
N THR A 41 -21.16 6.74 -1.67
CA THR A 41 -20.63 8.02 -1.17
C THR A 41 -19.28 8.33 -1.81
N VAL A 42 -18.50 7.29 -2.09
CA VAL A 42 -17.28 7.31 -2.91
C VAL A 42 -17.36 6.27 -4.01
N ASP A 43 -16.68 6.51 -5.12
CA ASP A 43 -16.64 5.61 -6.26
C ASP A 43 -15.67 4.45 -6.07
N GLY A 44 -14.64 4.66 -5.24
CA GLY A 44 -13.61 3.67 -5.01
C GLY A 44 -12.74 3.96 -3.78
N GLN A 45 -11.75 3.11 -3.60
CA GLN A 45 -10.75 3.18 -2.53
C GLN A 45 -9.43 2.60 -3.03
N GLU A 46 -8.36 2.77 -2.28
CA GLU A 46 -7.07 2.10 -2.44
C GLU A 46 -6.72 1.36 -1.15
N ASN A 47 -6.27 0.15 -1.27
CA ASN A 47 -5.75 -0.67 -0.16
C ASN A 47 -5.00 -1.90 -0.70
N PRO A 48 -4.13 -2.52 0.09
CA PRO A 48 -3.56 -3.82 -0.23
C PRO A 48 -4.64 -4.90 -0.43
N ILE A 49 -4.38 -5.88 -1.29
CA ILE A 49 -5.30 -6.99 -1.61
C ILE A 49 -5.80 -7.70 -0.35
N ALA A 50 -4.90 -7.94 0.62
CA ALA A 50 -5.25 -8.56 1.89
C ALA A 50 -6.27 -7.74 2.69
N SER A 51 -6.16 -6.40 2.67
CA SER A 51 -7.12 -5.50 3.34
C SER A 51 -8.46 -5.46 2.62
N ILE A 52 -8.46 -5.48 1.29
CA ILE A 52 -9.68 -5.54 0.47
C ILE A 52 -10.46 -6.81 0.77
N SER A 53 -9.78 -7.96 0.75
CA SER A 53 -10.39 -9.27 1.01
C SER A 53 -10.88 -9.39 2.46
N SER A 54 -10.05 -9.04 3.45
CA SER A 54 -10.41 -9.19 4.87
C SER A 54 -11.51 -8.24 5.33
N SER A 55 -11.67 -7.10 4.66
CA SER A 55 -12.71 -6.10 4.95
C SER A 55 -13.95 -6.22 4.04
N ALA A 56 -13.98 -7.26 3.21
CA ALA A 56 -15.08 -7.54 2.28
C ALA A 56 -15.40 -6.38 1.30
N PHE A 57 -14.42 -5.54 0.96
CA PHE A 57 -14.64 -4.44 0.02
C PHE A 57 -14.93 -4.96 -1.40
N ASP A 58 -14.48 -6.15 -1.73
CA ASP A 58 -14.79 -6.90 -2.95
C ASP A 58 -16.28 -7.25 -3.12
N GLU A 59 -17.09 -7.20 -2.05
CA GLU A 59 -18.53 -7.38 -2.13
C GLU A 59 -19.28 -6.12 -2.64
N VAL A 60 -18.66 -4.95 -2.46
CA VAL A 60 -19.28 -3.66 -2.77
C VAL A 60 -18.58 -2.89 -3.89
N GLN A 61 -17.57 -3.51 -4.52
CA GLN A 61 -16.84 -2.98 -5.68
C GLN A 61 -16.82 -3.99 -6.82
N LYS A 62 -16.94 -3.50 -8.05
CA LYS A 62 -17.02 -4.34 -9.27
C LYS A 62 -15.72 -4.41 -10.05
N TYR A 63 -14.80 -3.49 -9.81
CA TYR A 63 -13.57 -3.34 -10.56
C TYR A 63 -12.39 -3.19 -9.60
N MET A 64 -11.27 -3.80 -9.96
CA MET A 64 -10.00 -3.66 -9.26
C MET A 64 -8.88 -3.42 -10.27
N CYS A 65 -7.89 -2.61 -9.91
CA CYS A 65 -6.71 -2.35 -10.72
C CYS A 65 -5.46 -2.65 -9.88
N LEU A 66 -4.57 -3.50 -10.38
CA LEU A 66 -3.32 -3.86 -9.71
C LEU A 66 -2.20 -2.92 -10.13
N ASP A 67 -2.29 -1.66 -9.73
CA ASP A 67 -1.37 -0.61 -10.14
C ASP A 67 -0.10 -0.49 -9.27
N GLY A 68 -0.07 -1.16 -8.12
CA GLY A 68 1.10 -1.20 -7.24
C GLY A 68 1.61 0.19 -6.80
N HIS A 69 0.74 1.19 -6.72
CA HIS A 69 1.12 2.59 -6.48
C HIS A 69 1.71 2.85 -5.10
N THR A 70 1.53 1.94 -4.14
CA THR A 70 2.12 2.06 -2.80
C THR A 70 2.72 0.74 -2.32
N TYR A 71 3.81 0.88 -1.56
CA TYR A 71 4.33 -0.18 -0.70
C TYR A 71 4.06 0.22 0.76
N ALA A 72 3.35 -0.60 1.51
CA ALA A 72 2.95 -0.34 2.89
C ALA A 72 3.80 -1.17 3.88
N PRO A 73 4.97 -0.65 4.32
CA PRO A 73 5.78 -1.35 5.32
C PRO A 73 5.11 -1.24 6.69
N GLU A 74 4.95 -2.39 7.34
CA GLU A 74 4.46 -2.47 8.72
C GLU A 74 5.62 -2.47 9.70
N SER A 75 5.47 -1.78 10.83
CA SER A 75 6.46 -1.73 11.91
C SER A 75 5.89 -2.33 13.18
N MET A 76 6.60 -3.30 13.77
CA MET A 76 6.30 -3.76 15.12
C MET A 76 6.82 -2.74 16.11
N ILE A 77 5.94 -2.20 16.93
CA ILE A 77 6.28 -1.18 17.93
C ILE A 77 5.95 -1.66 19.34
N MET A 78 6.74 -1.20 20.32
CA MET A 78 6.56 -1.48 21.73
C MET A 78 6.78 -0.20 22.55
N ASN A 79 6.11 -0.08 23.68
CA ASN A 79 6.35 1.02 24.61
C ASN A 79 7.81 0.96 25.10
N LEU A 80 8.55 2.06 24.94
CA LEU A 80 9.99 2.12 25.24
C LEU A 80 10.28 1.89 26.73
N ASP A 81 9.47 2.46 27.63
CA ASP A 81 9.66 2.27 29.07
C ASP A 81 9.40 0.82 29.50
N PHE A 82 8.47 0.15 28.83
CA PHE A 82 8.26 -1.28 29.05
C PHE A 82 9.47 -2.08 28.58
N TYR A 83 9.95 -1.86 27.35
CA TYR A 83 11.12 -2.53 26.79
C TYR A 83 12.38 -2.34 27.64
N ASN A 84 12.61 -1.12 28.15
CA ASN A 84 13.76 -0.79 28.99
C ASN A 84 13.73 -1.47 30.38
N ARG A 85 12.57 -1.92 30.86
CA ARG A 85 12.45 -2.67 32.12
C ARG A 85 12.71 -4.16 31.97
N LEU A 86 12.74 -4.66 30.76
CA LEU A 86 13.04 -6.07 30.48
C LEU A 86 14.50 -6.39 30.77
N THR A 87 14.74 -7.61 31.18
CA THR A 87 16.09 -8.17 31.26
C THR A 87 16.69 -8.34 29.86
N ASP A 88 17.99 -8.52 29.77
CA ASP A 88 18.67 -8.77 28.48
C ASP A 88 18.16 -10.06 27.82
N GLU A 89 17.82 -11.08 28.60
CA GLU A 89 17.25 -12.33 28.12
C GLU A 89 15.84 -12.12 27.53
N GLU A 90 14.99 -11.39 28.23
CA GLU A 90 13.62 -11.07 27.75
C GLU A 90 13.65 -10.22 26.48
N ARG A 91 14.58 -9.25 26.37
CA ARG A 91 14.77 -8.48 25.13
C ARG A 91 15.21 -9.38 23.99
N ALA A 92 16.15 -10.28 24.22
CA ALA A 92 16.58 -11.24 23.19
C ALA A 92 15.43 -12.10 22.67
N TRP A 93 14.52 -12.55 23.54
CA TRP A 93 13.32 -13.29 23.12
C TRP A 93 12.39 -12.44 22.24
N ILE A 94 12.19 -11.16 22.59
CA ILE A 94 11.35 -10.24 21.79
C ILE A 94 12.00 -9.99 20.44
N ASP A 95 13.29 -9.77 20.39
CA ASP A 95 14.01 -9.51 19.13
C ASP A 95 13.96 -10.75 18.21
N GLU A 96 14.17 -11.96 18.75
CA GLU A 96 14.03 -13.20 18.01
C GLU A 96 12.59 -13.41 17.50
N ALA A 97 11.61 -13.22 18.37
CA ALA A 97 10.19 -13.34 18.00
C ALA A 97 9.78 -12.32 16.93
N SER A 98 10.34 -11.10 16.99
CA SER A 98 10.08 -10.05 16.00
C SER A 98 10.60 -10.42 14.61
N VAL A 99 11.82 -10.98 14.55
CA VAL A 99 12.40 -11.47 13.29
C VAL A 99 11.58 -12.62 12.73
N TYR A 100 11.20 -13.59 13.57
CA TYR A 100 10.37 -14.72 13.15
C TYR A 100 9.01 -14.27 12.63
N ALA A 101 8.34 -13.34 13.34
CA ALA A 101 7.05 -12.80 12.95
C ALA A 101 7.14 -12.06 11.60
N ARG A 102 8.17 -11.23 11.40
CA ARG A 102 8.43 -10.53 10.13
C ARG A 102 8.57 -11.51 8.97
N ASP A 103 9.42 -12.50 9.11
CA ASP A 103 9.75 -13.42 8.02
C ASP A 103 8.55 -14.34 7.70
N THR A 104 7.84 -14.79 8.73
CA THR A 104 6.62 -15.58 8.58
C THR A 104 5.51 -14.77 7.89
N GLN A 105 5.28 -13.52 8.32
CA GLN A 105 4.26 -12.66 7.72
C GLN A 105 4.55 -12.36 6.24
N ARG A 106 5.79 -12.06 5.89
CA ARG A 106 6.19 -11.82 4.49
C ARG A 106 5.93 -13.03 3.61
N GLN A 107 6.32 -14.23 4.08
CA GLN A 107 6.07 -15.47 3.36
C GLN A 107 4.58 -15.73 3.19
N MET A 108 3.80 -15.58 4.27
CA MET A 108 2.34 -15.77 4.22
C MET A 108 1.65 -14.81 3.24
N VAL A 109 2.05 -13.54 3.21
CA VAL A 109 1.46 -12.56 2.27
C VAL A 109 1.74 -13.00 0.83
N THR A 110 3.00 -13.35 0.52
CA THR A 110 3.38 -13.81 -0.82
C THR A 110 2.60 -15.06 -1.24
N ASP A 111 2.49 -16.05 -0.35
CA ASP A 111 1.83 -17.32 -0.65
C ASP A 111 0.31 -17.19 -0.82
N MET A 112 -0.32 -16.23 -0.12
CA MET A 112 -1.78 -16.07 -0.12
C MET A 112 -2.30 -15.05 -1.13
N GLU A 113 -1.45 -14.22 -1.69
CA GLU A 113 -1.90 -13.08 -2.52
C GLU A 113 -2.67 -13.54 -3.76
N GLU A 114 -2.15 -14.54 -4.48
CA GLU A 114 -2.82 -15.07 -5.67
C GLU A 114 -4.13 -15.82 -5.32
N GLU A 115 -4.17 -16.51 -4.18
CA GLU A 115 -5.41 -17.15 -3.71
C GLU A 115 -6.48 -16.11 -3.36
N MET A 116 -6.09 -14.99 -2.74
CA MET A 116 -6.99 -13.88 -2.45
C MET A 116 -7.50 -13.22 -3.73
N LEU A 117 -6.62 -12.94 -4.70
CA LEU A 117 -7.02 -12.40 -6.00
C LEU A 117 -8.01 -13.31 -6.71
N LYS A 118 -7.74 -14.59 -6.77
CA LYS A 118 -8.67 -15.57 -7.35
C LYS A 118 -10.02 -15.57 -6.62
N SER A 119 -10.02 -15.51 -5.30
CA SER A 119 -11.26 -15.43 -4.53
C SER A 119 -12.06 -14.16 -4.84
N ILE A 120 -11.39 -13.03 -5.05
CA ILE A 120 -12.00 -11.76 -5.46
C ILE A 120 -12.62 -11.87 -6.86
N GLU A 121 -11.89 -12.45 -7.81
CA GLU A 121 -12.38 -12.72 -9.18
C GLU A 121 -13.58 -13.68 -9.19
N ASP A 122 -13.54 -14.74 -8.38
CA ASP A 122 -14.64 -15.73 -8.23
C ASP A 122 -15.93 -15.09 -7.67
N LYS A 123 -15.83 -13.99 -6.94
CA LYS A 123 -16.95 -13.16 -6.48
C LYS A 123 -17.50 -12.22 -7.58
N GLY A 124 -16.87 -12.18 -8.75
CA GLY A 124 -17.32 -11.42 -9.91
C GLY A 124 -16.72 -10.01 -10.02
N VAL A 125 -15.63 -9.74 -9.31
CA VAL A 125 -14.85 -8.50 -9.50
C VAL A 125 -14.03 -8.62 -10.78
N ASP A 126 -14.08 -7.61 -11.62
CA ASP A 126 -13.25 -7.50 -12.83
C ASP A 126 -11.90 -6.91 -12.48
N VAL A 127 -10.85 -7.74 -12.54
CA VAL A 127 -9.49 -7.38 -12.10
C VAL A 127 -8.61 -7.05 -13.30
N CYS A 128 -8.19 -5.78 -13.40
CA CYS A 128 -7.16 -5.35 -14.33
C CYS A 128 -5.78 -5.71 -13.78
N ARG A 129 -5.20 -6.80 -14.28
CA ARG A 129 -3.87 -7.31 -13.84
C ARG A 129 -2.72 -6.60 -14.55
N GLU A 130 -2.94 -6.00 -15.70
CA GLU A 130 -1.92 -5.31 -16.52
C GLU A 130 -2.36 -3.86 -16.82
N PRO A 131 -2.33 -2.96 -15.82
CA PRO A 131 -2.65 -1.55 -16.04
C PRO A 131 -1.52 -0.84 -16.81
N ASP A 132 -1.84 0.31 -17.41
CA ASP A 132 -0.85 1.20 -18.02
C ASP A 132 -0.04 1.92 -16.93
N LEU A 133 0.94 1.21 -16.34
CA LEU A 133 1.81 1.74 -15.27
C LEU A 133 2.59 2.96 -15.72
N GLU A 134 2.93 3.06 -17.02
CA GLU A 134 3.69 4.20 -17.54
C GLU A 134 2.86 5.50 -17.44
N SER A 135 1.57 5.43 -17.67
CA SER A 135 0.68 6.58 -17.49
C SER A 135 0.61 7.05 -16.03
N PHE A 136 0.62 6.11 -15.07
CA PHE A 136 0.67 6.43 -13.63
C PHE A 136 2.01 7.07 -13.25
N ARG A 137 3.14 6.46 -13.65
CA ARG A 137 4.49 6.99 -13.39
C ARG A 137 4.65 8.40 -13.93
N LYS A 138 4.20 8.64 -15.16
CA LYS A 138 4.26 9.96 -15.80
C LYS A 138 3.42 11.00 -15.05
N ALA A 139 2.23 10.63 -14.63
CA ALA A 139 1.35 11.53 -13.88
C ALA A 139 1.94 11.92 -12.52
N THR A 140 2.67 11.00 -11.87
CA THR A 140 3.25 11.20 -10.53
C THR A 140 4.74 11.58 -10.53
N GLU A 141 5.34 11.84 -11.70
CA GLU A 141 6.78 12.11 -11.86
C GLU A 141 7.29 13.23 -10.93
N THR A 142 6.48 14.26 -10.70
CA THR A 142 6.83 15.40 -9.85
C THR A 142 6.26 15.33 -8.43
N LEU A 143 5.57 14.26 -8.06
CA LEU A 143 4.93 14.11 -6.74
C LEU A 143 5.90 14.35 -5.57
N TYR A 144 7.12 13.79 -5.66
CA TYR A 144 8.13 13.96 -4.61
C TYR A 144 8.76 15.36 -4.56
N GLN A 145 8.40 16.24 -5.48
CA GLN A 145 8.79 17.66 -5.48
C GLN A 145 7.66 18.55 -4.95
N ASP A 146 6.47 17.99 -4.74
CA ASP A 146 5.34 18.71 -4.18
C ASP A 146 5.64 19.21 -2.77
N SER A 147 5.20 20.44 -2.47
CA SER A 147 5.45 21.07 -1.18
C SER A 147 4.79 20.33 0.00
N ALA A 148 3.63 19.71 -0.21
CA ALA A 148 2.95 18.91 0.80
C ALA A 148 3.73 17.62 1.12
N VAL A 149 4.39 17.04 0.13
CA VAL A 149 5.24 15.85 0.30
C VAL A 149 6.58 16.22 0.93
N THR A 150 7.27 17.25 0.42
CA THR A 150 8.59 17.68 0.91
C THR A 150 8.56 18.24 2.32
N ALA A 151 7.40 18.70 2.79
CA ALA A 151 7.21 19.10 4.19
C ALA A 151 7.24 17.90 5.17
N LEU A 152 6.97 16.68 4.69
CA LEU A 152 6.89 15.46 5.50
C LEU A 152 8.04 14.49 5.24
N VAL A 153 8.53 14.46 4.00
CA VAL A 153 9.57 13.53 3.56
C VAL A 153 10.79 14.33 3.07
N SER A 154 11.94 14.10 3.67
CA SER A 154 13.15 14.80 3.25
C SER A 154 13.57 14.36 1.84
N PRO A 155 14.09 15.29 1.01
CA PRO A 155 14.65 14.93 -0.29
C PRO A 155 15.75 13.87 -0.22
N GLU A 156 16.55 13.89 0.86
CA GLU A 156 17.60 12.90 1.11
C GLU A 156 17.03 11.48 1.24
N LEU A 157 15.91 11.32 1.97
CA LEU A 157 15.22 10.03 2.09
C LEU A 157 14.68 9.56 0.74
N THR A 158 14.06 10.45 -0.02
CA THR A 158 13.53 10.16 -1.35
C THR A 158 14.64 9.67 -2.30
N GLU A 159 15.75 10.37 -2.35
CA GLU A 159 16.90 9.97 -3.18
C GLU A 159 17.54 8.66 -2.69
N GLY A 160 17.59 8.44 -1.37
CA GLY A 160 18.04 7.17 -0.78
C GLY A 160 17.18 5.97 -1.22
N VAL A 161 15.87 6.13 -1.23
CA VAL A 161 14.94 5.08 -1.71
C VAL A 161 15.14 4.82 -3.20
N LYS A 162 15.20 5.88 -4.03
CA LYS A 162 15.45 5.75 -5.47
C LYS A 162 16.78 5.04 -5.77
N ALA A 163 17.84 5.37 -5.03
CA ALA A 163 19.14 4.72 -5.19
C ALA A 163 19.07 3.23 -4.81
N ALA A 164 18.36 2.89 -3.74
CA ALA A 164 18.18 1.49 -3.34
C ALA A 164 17.38 0.68 -4.37
N VAL A 165 16.33 1.26 -4.96
CA VAL A 165 15.58 0.63 -6.05
C VAL A 165 16.46 0.39 -7.26
N ALA A 166 17.20 1.42 -7.71
CA ALA A 166 18.10 1.30 -8.87
C ALA A 166 19.20 0.24 -8.64
N GLN A 167 19.72 0.15 -7.41
CA GLN A 167 20.70 -0.88 -7.06
C GLN A 167 20.06 -2.28 -7.13
N TYR A 168 18.87 -2.46 -6.56
CA TYR A 168 18.17 -3.73 -6.60
C TYR A 168 17.88 -4.19 -8.05
N GLU A 169 17.40 -3.30 -8.88
CA GLU A 169 17.15 -3.56 -10.31
C GLU A 169 18.44 -3.95 -11.07
N ALA A 170 19.56 -3.28 -10.79
CA ALA A 170 20.85 -3.61 -11.38
C ALA A 170 21.38 -5.01 -10.98
N GLU A 171 21.12 -5.44 -9.74
CA GLU A 171 21.55 -6.73 -9.19
C GLU A 171 20.63 -7.89 -9.63
N HIS A 172 19.32 -7.65 -9.82
CA HIS A 172 18.32 -8.69 -10.05
C HIS A 172 17.69 -8.63 -11.46
N GLY A 173 18.05 -7.64 -12.29
CA GLY A 173 17.44 -7.32 -13.58
C GLY A 173 16.04 -6.74 -13.41
N GLU A 174 15.42 -6.28 -14.52
CA GLU A 174 14.06 -5.70 -14.54
C GLU A 174 12.93 -6.71 -14.16
N LYS A 175 13.27 -7.77 -13.45
CA LYS A 175 12.29 -8.74 -12.94
C LYS A 175 11.38 -8.20 -11.82
N GLY A 176 11.60 -6.96 -11.38
CA GLY A 176 10.74 -6.30 -10.40
C GLY A 176 9.31 -6.02 -10.89
N GLU A 177 9.05 -6.06 -12.20
CA GLU A 177 7.73 -5.85 -12.79
C GLU A 177 6.93 -7.16 -13.02
N LYS A 178 7.55 -8.32 -12.81
CA LYS A 178 6.91 -9.64 -12.98
C LYS A 178 7.01 -10.48 -11.69
N GLY A 179 6.69 -9.88 -10.59
CA GLY A 179 6.64 -10.56 -9.30
C GLY A 179 5.38 -11.41 -9.07
N HIS A 180 4.72 -11.86 -10.14
CA HIS A 180 3.58 -12.76 -10.09
C HIS A 180 3.71 -13.85 -11.16
N ASP A 181 4.79 -14.65 -11.06
CA ASP A 181 4.86 -15.99 -11.65
C ASP A 181 4.82 -17.03 -10.56
#